data_8ef26be578c2a583da9fd76425de5b2f
#
_entry.id   8ef26be578c2a583da9fd76425de5b2f
#
_cell.length_a   1.000
_cell.length_b   1.000
_cell.length_c   1.000
_cell.angle_alpha   90.00
_cell.angle_beta   90.00
_cell.angle_gamma   90.00
#
_symmetry.space_group_name_H-M   'P 1'
#
loop_
_entity.id
_entity.type
_entity.pdbx_description
1 polymer ?
#
loop_
_entity_poly.entity_id
_entity_poly.type
_entity_poly.pdbx_seq_one_letter_code
_entity_poly.pdbx_strand_id
1 'polypeptide(L)'
;MIMSNRLEGKIAVVTGAAKGLGAAIARRFGAEGASVVVNYATSEAAAEEVVRDIVDAGSRAVAVKANMRDPAEVEQLFAEANRAFGRIDILVNNAGRYEFQPLENISIELFRKHMELNVFGYLLAVKEAVKYMPDGSSIVNMGSTITIFGAPNSSVYAASKAAIDGLTRSLSNELAPRKIRVNAIKPGVVDTEGVEAGGFLQSDFGPMIISQTPLRRLGVPDDITPAAVYLASDESSWTTGEFFVLSGGHR
;
A
#
# COMPACT_ATOMS: atom_id res chain seq x y z
N MET A 1 -20.05 10.98 -13.27
CA MET A 1 -19.06 9.88 -13.39
C MET A 1 -19.84 8.61 -13.07
N ILE A 2 -19.91 7.65 -13.97
CA ILE A 2 -20.57 6.36 -13.69
C ILE A 2 -19.71 5.68 -12.63
N MET A 3 -20.23 5.50 -11.42
CA MET A 3 -19.57 4.68 -10.40
C MET A 3 -19.51 3.26 -10.94
N SER A 4 -18.33 2.71 -11.11
CA SER A 4 -18.17 1.40 -11.76
C SER A 4 -18.48 0.24 -10.82
N ASN A 5 -18.60 0.49 -9.51
CA ASN A 5 -18.92 -0.47 -8.44
C ASN A 5 -18.11 -1.79 -8.50
N ARG A 6 -16.85 -1.68 -8.96
CA ARG A 6 -15.96 -2.85 -9.18
C ARG A 6 -15.63 -3.60 -7.90
N LEU A 7 -15.79 -2.96 -6.74
CA LEU A 7 -15.56 -3.51 -5.41
C LEU A 7 -16.84 -3.58 -4.56
N GLU A 8 -18.01 -3.57 -5.22
CA GLU A 8 -19.29 -3.61 -4.53
C GLU A 8 -19.38 -4.80 -3.57
N GLY A 9 -19.71 -4.51 -2.30
CA GLY A 9 -19.84 -5.52 -1.25
C GLY A 9 -18.53 -6.16 -0.76
N LYS A 10 -17.37 -5.76 -1.29
CA LYS A 10 -16.05 -6.18 -0.78
C LYS A 10 -15.68 -5.40 0.48
N ILE A 11 -14.88 -6.01 1.33
CA ILE A 11 -14.35 -5.41 2.55
C ILE A 11 -12.84 -5.31 2.43
N ALA A 12 -12.30 -4.09 2.53
CA ALA A 12 -10.89 -3.80 2.34
C ALA A 12 -10.25 -3.27 3.61
N VAL A 13 -9.06 -3.78 3.94
CA VAL A 13 -8.15 -3.19 4.93
C VAL A 13 -7.01 -2.52 4.19
N VAL A 14 -6.80 -1.22 4.41
CA VAL A 14 -5.66 -0.48 3.84
C VAL A 14 -4.76 -0.01 4.97
N THR A 15 -3.52 -0.52 5.02
CA THR A 15 -2.58 -0.14 6.08
C THR A 15 -1.89 1.18 5.78
N GLY A 16 -1.69 2.02 6.81
CA GLY A 16 -1.11 3.35 6.66
C GLY A 16 -1.95 4.27 5.76
N ALA A 17 -3.27 4.22 5.91
CA ALA A 17 -4.23 4.86 5.02
C ALA A 17 -4.68 6.27 5.44
N ALA A 18 -4.03 6.89 6.44
CA ALA A 18 -4.36 8.24 6.86
C ALA A 18 -3.91 9.33 5.88
N LYS A 19 -2.90 9.07 5.04
CA LYS A 19 -2.28 10.06 4.13
C LYS A 19 -1.75 9.41 2.85
N GLY A 20 -1.42 10.24 1.87
CA GLY A 20 -0.72 9.86 0.65
C GLY A 20 -1.44 8.77 -0.16
N LEU A 21 -0.67 7.83 -0.71
CA LEU A 21 -1.22 6.75 -1.54
C LEU A 21 -2.23 5.86 -0.80
N GLY A 22 -1.99 5.57 0.47
CA GLY A 22 -2.92 4.76 1.27
C GLY A 22 -4.29 5.41 1.40
N ALA A 23 -4.34 6.72 1.67
CA ALA A 23 -5.58 7.50 1.74
C ALA A 23 -6.29 7.55 0.38
N ALA A 24 -5.55 7.78 -0.70
CA ALA A 24 -6.10 7.80 -2.06
C ALA A 24 -6.69 6.44 -2.46
N ILE A 25 -6.00 5.34 -2.14
CA ILE A 25 -6.49 3.97 -2.39
C ILE A 25 -7.75 3.71 -1.56
N ALA A 26 -7.78 4.09 -0.28
CA ALA A 26 -8.93 3.92 0.60
C ALA A 26 -10.16 4.66 0.07
N ARG A 27 -10.02 5.95 -0.28
CA ARG A 27 -11.10 6.76 -0.90
C ARG A 27 -11.57 6.13 -2.21
N ARG A 28 -10.64 5.73 -3.06
CA ARG A 28 -11.00 5.11 -4.34
C ARG A 28 -11.75 3.79 -4.14
N PHE A 29 -11.35 2.96 -3.20
CA PHE A 29 -12.05 1.70 -2.90
C PHE A 29 -13.47 1.96 -2.39
N GLY A 30 -13.66 2.96 -1.53
CA GLY A 30 -14.98 3.42 -1.11
C GLY A 30 -15.85 3.85 -2.30
N ALA A 31 -15.30 4.65 -3.21
CA ALA A 31 -15.99 5.11 -4.42
C ALA A 31 -16.32 3.97 -5.40
N GLU A 32 -15.65 2.83 -5.30
CA GLU A 32 -15.94 1.60 -6.07
C GLU A 32 -16.87 0.62 -5.30
N GLY A 33 -17.45 1.04 -4.17
CA GLY A 33 -18.45 0.28 -3.41
C GLY A 33 -17.91 -0.61 -2.28
N ALA A 34 -16.60 -0.56 -1.98
CA ALA A 34 -16.04 -1.32 -0.87
C ALA A 34 -16.32 -0.68 0.49
N SER A 35 -16.52 -1.50 1.53
CA SER A 35 -16.38 -1.07 2.93
C SER A 35 -14.91 -1.06 3.31
N VAL A 36 -14.40 0.02 3.91
CA VAL A 36 -12.97 0.23 4.07
C VAL A 36 -12.57 0.40 5.55
N VAL A 37 -11.57 -0.37 5.97
CA VAL A 37 -10.84 -0.13 7.23
C VAL A 37 -9.61 0.71 6.93
N VAL A 38 -9.59 1.93 7.46
CA VAL A 38 -8.52 2.91 7.32
C VAL A 38 -7.58 2.74 8.53
N ASN A 39 -6.47 2.03 8.34
CA ASN A 39 -5.50 1.89 9.42
C ASN A 39 -4.57 3.09 9.50
N TYR A 40 -4.28 3.51 10.72
CA TYR A 40 -3.30 4.56 11.05
C TYR A 40 -2.49 4.19 12.31
N ALA A 41 -1.30 4.78 12.45
CA ALA A 41 -0.48 4.62 13.64
C ALA A 41 -0.59 5.84 14.59
N THR A 42 -0.46 7.05 14.04
CA THR A 42 -0.38 8.30 14.82
C THR A 42 -1.31 9.41 14.36
N SER A 43 -1.75 9.40 13.11
CA SER A 43 -2.49 10.49 12.47
C SER A 43 -4.00 10.24 12.51
N GLU A 44 -4.60 10.23 13.69
CA GLU A 44 -6.02 9.93 13.90
C GLU A 44 -6.94 10.90 13.14
N ALA A 45 -6.75 12.20 13.31
CA ALA A 45 -7.60 13.21 12.66
C ALA A 45 -7.60 13.07 11.12
N ALA A 46 -6.44 12.75 10.52
CA ALA A 46 -6.35 12.52 9.08
C ALA A 46 -7.02 11.19 8.65
N ALA A 47 -6.95 10.15 9.48
CA ALA A 47 -7.66 8.90 9.21
C ALA A 47 -9.18 9.09 9.27
N GLU A 48 -9.67 9.85 10.26
CA GLU A 48 -11.08 10.19 10.39
C GLU A 48 -11.58 11.07 9.23
N GLU A 49 -10.73 11.93 8.67
CA GLU A 49 -11.05 12.66 7.45
C GLU A 49 -11.27 11.72 6.27
N VAL A 50 -10.37 10.75 6.06
CA VAL A 50 -10.53 9.73 5.01
C VAL A 50 -11.81 8.93 5.21
N VAL A 51 -12.14 8.57 6.46
CA VAL A 51 -13.40 7.87 6.78
C VAL A 51 -14.61 8.73 6.40
N ARG A 52 -14.63 10.02 6.78
CA ARG A 52 -15.72 10.94 6.41
C ARG A 52 -15.89 11.02 4.90
N ASP A 53 -14.80 11.19 4.14
CA ASP A 53 -14.85 11.28 2.68
C ASP A 53 -15.48 10.04 2.05
N ILE A 54 -15.15 8.84 2.58
CA ILE A 54 -15.70 7.58 2.10
C ILE A 54 -17.19 7.46 2.44
N VAL A 55 -17.59 7.86 3.64
CA VAL A 55 -18.98 7.82 4.10
C VAL A 55 -19.83 8.84 3.35
N ASP A 56 -19.34 10.05 3.14
CA ASP A 56 -20.01 11.11 2.38
C ASP A 56 -20.20 10.72 0.89
N ALA A 57 -19.28 9.89 0.36
CA ALA A 57 -19.41 9.29 -0.97
C ALA A 57 -20.40 8.11 -1.03
N GLY A 58 -21.04 7.74 0.08
CA GLY A 58 -22.10 6.73 0.14
C GLY A 58 -21.65 5.31 0.47
N SER A 59 -20.39 5.12 0.86
CA SER A 59 -19.88 3.81 1.30
C SER A 59 -19.72 3.73 2.84
N ARG A 60 -19.06 2.70 3.34
CA ARG A 60 -18.82 2.50 4.78
C ARG A 60 -17.33 2.49 5.06
N ALA A 61 -16.92 3.16 6.13
CA ALA A 61 -15.53 3.08 6.57
C ALA A 61 -15.42 3.18 8.09
N VAL A 62 -14.31 2.70 8.63
CA VAL A 62 -13.91 2.86 10.04
C VAL A 62 -12.41 3.12 10.10
N ALA A 63 -11.99 4.00 11.01
CA ALA A 63 -10.58 4.19 11.31
C ALA A 63 -10.15 3.24 12.44
N VAL A 64 -9.02 2.54 12.26
CA VAL A 64 -8.48 1.64 13.29
C VAL A 64 -7.00 1.95 13.52
N LYS A 65 -6.68 2.30 14.77
CA LYS A 65 -5.32 2.54 15.20
C LYS A 65 -4.55 1.23 15.35
N ALA A 66 -3.42 1.10 14.67
CA ALA A 66 -2.46 0.03 14.90
C ALA A 66 -1.09 0.39 14.33
N ASN A 67 -0.03 0.17 15.10
CA ASN A 67 1.34 0.22 14.65
C ASN A 67 1.69 -1.11 13.98
N MET A 68 1.92 -1.10 12.68
CA MET A 68 2.19 -2.31 11.90
C MET A 68 3.49 -3.04 12.28
N ARG A 69 4.28 -2.52 13.21
CA ARG A 69 5.46 -3.20 13.78
C ARG A 69 5.14 -4.00 15.05
N ASP A 70 3.97 -3.79 15.65
CA ASP A 70 3.53 -4.44 16.89
C ASP A 70 2.59 -5.60 16.58
N PRO A 71 2.99 -6.86 16.86
CA PRO A 71 2.16 -8.02 16.56
C PRO A 71 0.77 -7.99 17.25
N ALA A 72 0.68 -7.48 18.49
CA ALA A 72 -0.58 -7.42 19.22
C ALA A 72 -1.53 -6.36 18.64
N GLU A 73 -1.00 -5.18 18.26
CA GLU A 73 -1.80 -4.16 17.61
C GLU A 73 -2.26 -4.59 16.21
N VAL A 74 -1.43 -5.34 15.46
CA VAL A 74 -1.82 -5.90 14.15
C VAL A 74 -2.92 -6.96 14.32
N GLU A 75 -2.80 -7.87 15.28
CA GLU A 75 -3.85 -8.85 15.59
C GLU A 75 -5.17 -8.12 15.92
N GLN A 76 -5.12 -7.11 16.77
CA GLN A 76 -6.29 -6.30 17.13
C GLN A 76 -6.90 -5.59 15.93
N LEU A 77 -6.10 -5.01 15.02
CA LEU A 77 -6.58 -4.37 13.79
C LEU A 77 -7.48 -5.31 12.98
N PHE A 78 -7.03 -6.54 12.73
CA PHE A 78 -7.79 -7.48 11.91
C PHE A 78 -9.00 -8.06 12.65
N ALA A 79 -8.93 -8.22 13.98
CA ALA A 79 -10.07 -8.58 14.80
C ALA A 79 -11.15 -7.47 14.78
N GLU A 80 -10.75 -6.20 14.85
CA GLU A 80 -11.68 -5.06 14.76
C GLU A 80 -12.27 -4.92 13.36
N ALA A 81 -11.48 -5.12 12.30
CA ALA A 81 -11.95 -5.14 10.92
C ALA A 81 -13.04 -6.22 10.74
N ASN A 82 -12.80 -7.42 11.24
CA ASN A 82 -13.78 -8.51 11.20
C ASN A 82 -15.03 -8.20 12.04
N ARG A 83 -14.87 -7.57 13.20
CA ARG A 83 -16.01 -7.16 14.04
C ARG A 83 -16.88 -6.11 13.34
N ALA A 84 -16.27 -5.16 12.62
CA ALA A 84 -16.97 -4.09 11.93
C ALA A 84 -17.74 -4.60 10.70
N PHE A 85 -17.16 -5.55 9.95
CA PHE A 85 -17.67 -5.90 8.62
C PHE A 85 -17.86 -7.41 8.37
N GLY A 86 -17.40 -8.29 9.28
CA GLY A 86 -17.67 -9.74 9.26
C GLY A 86 -16.67 -10.59 8.45
N ARG A 87 -15.87 -10.00 7.56
CA ARG A 87 -14.81 -10.69 6.78
C ARG A 87 -13.82 -9.68 6.23
N ILE A 88 -12.80 -10.15 5.52
CA ILE A 88 -11.83 -9.31 4.81
C ILE A 88 -11.62 -9.88 3.41
N ASP A 89 -12.03 -9.17 2.37
CA ASP A 89 -11.85 -9.61 0.98
C ASP A 89 -10.55 -9.09 0.37
N ILE A 90 -10.07 -7.94 0.86
CA ILE A 90 -8.93 -7.22 0.28
C ILE A 90 -8.01 -6.74 1.40
N LEU A 91 -6.70 -7.01 1.25
CA LEU A 91 -5.66 -6.38 2.06
C LEU A 91 -4.75 -5.55 1.15
N VAL A 92 -4.58 -4.25 1.47
CA VAL A 92 -3.55 -3.42 0.86
C VAL A 92 -2.46 -3.16 1.90
N ASN A 93 -1.31 -3.80 1.72
CA ASN A 93 -0.10 -3.52 2.48
C ASN A 93 0.57 -2.26 1.93
N ASN A 94 0.23 -1.10 2.52
CA ASN A 94 0.77 0.19 2.10
C ASN A 94 1.63 0.85 3.18
N ALA A 95 1.39 0.58 4.47
CA ALA A 95 2.18 1.16 5.55
C ALA A 95 3.68 0.96 5.30
N GLY A 96 4.43 2.05 5.24
CA GLY A 96 5.85 1.98 4.94
C GLY A 96 6.55 3.31 5.24
N ARG A 97 7.86 3.24 5.29
CA ARG A 97 8.73 4.41 5.39
C ARG A 97 9.81 4.36 4.33
N TYR A 98 10.28 5.51 3.96
CA TYR A 98 11.49 5.71 3.18
C TYR A 98 12.38 6.74 3.88
N GLU A 99 13.66 6.45 3.91
CA GLU A 99 14.67 7.35 4.43
C GLU A 99 15.96 7.04 3.68
N PHE A 100 16.58 8.07 3.13
CA PHE A 100 17.80 7.94 2.35
C PHE A 100 18.98 8.39 3.20
N GLN A 101 20.02 7.56 3.23
CA GLN A 101 21.26 7.86 3.96
C GLN A 101 22.47 7.41 3.16
N PRO A 102 23.55 8.21 3.11
CA PRO A 102 24.85 7.78 2.59
C PRO A 102 25.31 6.50 3.26
N LEU A 103 26.11 5.69 2.55
CA LEU A 103 26.56 4.39 3.01
C LEU A 103 27.25 4.46 4.40
N GLU A 104 28.06 5.48 4.61
CA GLU A 104 28.80 5.72 5.87
C GLU A 104 27.90 6.05 7.06
N ASN A 105 26.66 6.49 6.82
CA ASN A 105 25.70 6.86 7.86
C ASN A 105 24.66 5.76 8.13
N ILE A 106 24.77 4.59 7.48
CA ILE A 106 23.84 3.48 7.73
C ILE A 106 24.06 2.93 9.13
N SER A 107 23.01 2.99 9.94
CA SER A 107 22.98 2.42 11.28
C SER A 107 22.08 1.19 11.37
N ILE A 108 22.32 0.36 12.37
CA ILE A 108 21.45 -0.79 12.68
C ILE A 108 20.02 -0.34 13.01
N GLU A 109 19.88 0.85 13.59
CA GLU A 109 18.57 1.42 13.90
C GLU A 109 17.82 1.79 12.63
N LEU A 110 18.47 2.46 11.67
CA LEU A 110 17.89 2.77 10.36
C LEU A 110 17.43 1.48 9.65
N PHE A 111 18.31 0.47 9.63
CA PHE A 111 18.01 -0.83 9.05
C PHE A 111 16.78 -1.48 9.69
N ARG A 112 16.77 -1.58 11.02
CA ARG A 112 15.65 -2.16 11.76
C ARG A 112 14.34 -1.43 11.51
N LYS A 113 14.34 -0.10 11.56
CA LYS A 113 13.16 0.72 11.31
C LYS A 113 12.50 0.43 9.95
N HIS A 114 13.32 0.20 8.91
CA HIS A 114 12.81 -0.15 7.58
C HIS A 114 12.33 -1.60 7.53
N MET A 115 13.13 -2.54 8.02
CA MET A 115 12.77 -3.96 7.93
C MET A 115 11.56 -4.32 8.79
N GLU A 116 11.46 -3.74 9.99
CA GLU A 116 10.33 -3.98 10.88
C GLU A 116 9.00 -3.47 10.30
N LEU A 117 8.99 -2.28 9.67
CA LEU A 117 7.75 -1.74 9.11
C LEU A 117 7.48 -2.27 7.71
N ASN A 118 8.46 -2.11 6.79
CA ASN A 118 8.23 -2.38 5.37
C ASN A 118 8.17 -3.87 5.03
N VAL A 119 8.77 -4.74 5.87
CA VAL A 119 8.87 -6.19 5.60
C VAL A 119 8.08 -6.98 6.63
N PHE A 120 8.48 -6.91 7.90
CA PHE A 120 7.82 -7.67 8.96
C PHE A 120 6.37 -7.24 9.16
N GLY A 121 6.08 -5.95 9.11
CA GLY A 121 4.72 -5.43 9.19
C GLY A 121 3.80 -5.97 8.08
N TYR A 122 4.32 -6.17 6.86
CA TYR A 122 3.56 -6.78 5.76
C TYR A 122 3.27 -8.27 6.04
N LEU A 123 4.28 -9.01 6.54
CA LEU A 123 4.10 -10.41 6.94
C LEU A 123 3.08 -10.57 8.07
N LEU A 124 3.16 -9.71 9.10
CA LEU A 124 2.19 -9.71 10.19
C LEU A 124 0.78 -9.44 9.67
N ALA A 125 0.62 -8.43 8.82
CA ALA A 125 -0.67 -8.11 8.23
C ALA A 125 -1.26 -9.30 7.44
N VAL A 126 -0.46 -9.95 6.58
CA VAL A 126 -0.92 -11.13 5.84
C VAL A 126 -1.29 -12.26 6.79
N LYS A 127 -0.42 -12.59 7.76
CA LYS A 127 -0.64 -13.63 8.75
C LYS A 127 -1.97 -13.46 9.49
N GLU A 128 -2.30 -12.25 9.89
CA GLU A 128 -3.55 -11.98 10.61
C GLU A 128 -4.76 -11.88 9.66
N ALA A 129 -4.61 -11.24 8.50
CA ALA A 129 -5.68 -11.10 7.52
C ALA A 129 -6.22 -12.44 7.03
N VAL A 130 -5.35 -13.41 6.71
CA VAL A 130 -5.75 -14.71 6.15
C VAL A 130 -6.65 -15.54 7.08
N LYS A 131 -6.71 -15.22 8.38
CA LYS A 131 -7.64 -15.84 9.34
C LYS A 131 -9.10 -15.45 9.04
N TYR A 132 -9.31 -14.29 8.41
CA TYR A 132 -10.63 -13.71 8.13
C TYR A 132 -10.92 -13.58 6.63
N MET A 133 -9.96 -13.94 5.79
CA MET A 133 -10.11 -13.88 4.33
C MET A 133 -10.82 -15.12 3.80
N PRO A 134 -11.93 -14.99 3.05
CA PRO A 134 -12.50 -16.09 2.29
C PRO A 134 -11.61 -16.49 1.11
N ASP A 135 -11.86 -17.67 0.54
CA ASP A 135 -11.20 -18.08 -0.69
C ASP A 135 -11.54 -17.13 -1.83
N GLY A 136 -10.55 -16.82 -2.67
CA GLY A 136 -10.70 -15.86 -3.76
C GLY A 136 -10.38 -14.40 -3.41
N SER A 137 -9.97 -14.13 -2.16
CA SER A 137 -9.54 -12.80 -1.69
C SER A 137 -8.29 -12.27 -2.43
N SER A 138 -7.96 -11.00 -2.22
CA SER A 138 -6.82 -10.33 -2.85
C SER A 138 -5.92 -9.60 -1.86
N ILE A 139 -4.61 -9.75 -2.03
CA ILE A 139 -3.58 -9.02 -1.30
C ILE A 139 -2.79 -8.18 -2.30
N VAL A 140 -2.70 -6.87 -2.05
CA VAL A 140 -1.93 -5.92 -2.85
C VAL A 140 -0.80 -5.33 -2.01
N ASN A 141 0.43 -5.61 -2.39
CA ASN A 141 1.62 -5.09 -1.71
C ASN A 141 2.12 -3.81 -2.41
N MET A 142 2.42 -2.76 -1.65
CA MET A 142 3.06 -1.56 -2.20
C MET A 142 4.58 -1.74 -2.22
N GLY A 143 5.11 -2.07 -3.40
CA GLY A 143 6.53 -2.11 -3.71
C GLY A 143 7.10 -0.72 -3.99
N SER A 144 8.12 -0.66 -4.87
CA SER A 144 8.70 0.58 -5.38
C SER A 144 9.57 0.29 -6.61
N THR A 145 9.65 1.22 -7.54
CA THR A 145 10.63 1.19 -8.64
C THR A 145 12.07 1.36 -8.19
N ILE A 146 12.31 1.76 -6.94
CA ILE A 146 13.65 1.82 -6.35
C ILE A 146 14.41 0.49 -6.48
N THR A 147 13.69 -0.64 -6.56
CA THR A 147 14.27 -1.98 -6.77
C THR A 147 14.71 -2.23 -8.22
N ILE A 148 14.41 -1.32 -9.14
CA ILE A 148 14.71 -1.42 -10.57
C ILE A 148 15.87 -0.50 -10.93
N PHE A 149 15.78 0.80 -10.57
CA PHE A 149 16.80 1.77 -10.99
C PHE A 149 17.88 2.05 -9.92
N GLY A 150 17.61 1.78 -8.63
CA GLY A 150 18.61 1.91 -7.56
C GLY A 150 19.17 3.32 -7.38
N ALA A 151 18.47 4.19 -6.63
CA ALA A 151 18.97 5.54 -6.37
C ALA A 151 20.16 5.53 -5.37
N PRO A 152 21.12 6.47 -5.48
CA PRO A 152 22.11 6.68 -4.42
C PRO A 152 21.44 6.89 -3.06
N ASN A 153 22.14 6.50 -2.00
CA ASN A 153 21.69 6.64 -0.60
C ASN A 153 20.43 5.85 -0.23
N SER A 154 19.91 4.98 -1.11
CA SER A 154 18.66 4.25 -0.91
C SER A 154 18.83 2.79 -0.47
N SER A 155 20.04 2.31 -0.22
CA SER A 155 20.35 0.88 -0.08
C SER A 155 19.47 0.15 0.94
N VAL A 156 19.21 0.72 2.11
CA VAL A 156 18.33 0.11 3.13
C VAL A 156 16.87 0.09 2.68
N TYR A 157 16.40 1.19 2.12
CA TYR A 157 15.04 1.27 1.58
C TYR A 157 14.84 0.31 0.40
N ALA A 158 15.77 0.32 -0.56
CA ALA A 158 15.74 -0.56 -1.72
C ALA A 158 15.74 -2.05 -1.30
N ALA A 159 16.60 -2.43 -0.33
CA ALA A 159 16.62 -3.78 0.23
C ALA A 159 15.26 -4.15 0.84
N SER A 160 14.64 -3.26 1.61
CA SER A 160 13.33 -3.51 2.21
C SER A 160 12.24 -3.70 1.16
N LYS A 161 12.27 -2.93 0.06
CA LYS A 161 11.30 -3.07 -1.03
C LYS A 161 11.59 -4.27 -1.95
N ALA A 162 12.85 -4.68 -2.10
CA ALA A 162 13.21 -5.92 -2.77
C ALA A 162 12.72 -7.16 -1.99
N ALA A 163 12.71 -7.10 -0.65
CA ALA A 163 12.11 -8.15 0.17
C ALA A 163 10.60 -8.32 -0.14
N ILE A 164 9.87 -7.23 -0.44
CA ILE A 164 8.45 -7.30 -0.84
C ILE A 164 8.28 -8.06 -2.16
N ASP A 165 9.22 -7.93 -3.10
CA ASP A 165 9.20 -8.71 -4.33
C ASP A 165 9.28 -10.23 -4.03
N GLY A 166 10.18 -10.62 -3.13
CA GLY A 166 10.29 -12.01 -2.65
C GLY A 166 9.03 -12.50 -1.93
N LEU A 167 8.51 -11.70 -1.02
CA LEU A 167 7.27 -12.02 -0.28
C LEU A 167 6.08 -12.17 -1.22
N THR A 168 5.92 -11.29 -2.20
CA THR A 168 4.81 -11.34 -3.15
C THR A 168 4.81 -12.67 -3.92
N ARG A 169 5.97 -13.12 -4.43
CA ARG A 169 6.08 -14.41 -5.12
C ARG A 169 5.85 -15.61 -4.20
N SER A 170 6.45 -15.60 -3.02
CA SER A 170 6.32 -16.71 -2.07
C SER A 170 4.87 -16.87 -1.61
N LEU A 171 4.26 -15.77 -1.15
CA LEU A 171 2.88 -15.78 -0.65
C LEU A 171 1.86 -16.08 -1.75
N SER A 172 2.11 -15.67 -3.01
CA SER A 172 1.22 -16.01 -4.12
C SER A 172 1.14 -17.52 -4.35
N ASN A 173 2.24 -18.26 -4.18
CA ASN A 173 2.26 -19.71 -4.26
C ASN A 173 1.65 -20.37 -3.01
N GLU A 174 1.98 -19.86 -1.83
CA GLU A 174 1.51 -20.42 -0.56
C GLU A 174 -0.02 -20.31 -0.40
N LEU A 175 -0.60 -19.19 -0.84
CA LEU A 175 -2.02 -18.91 -0.71
C LEU A 175 -2.86 -19.35 -1.93
N ALA A 176 -2.22 -19.80 -3.02
CA ALA A 176 -2.89 -20.28 -4.23
C ALA A 176 -3.93 -21.39 -4.00
N PRO A 177 -3.73 -22.40 -3.09
CA PRO A 177 -4.76 -23.41 -2.81
C PRO A 177 -6.09 -22.80 -2.32
N ARG A 178 -6.04 -21.64 -1.67
CA ARG A 178 -7.21 -20.85 -1.26
C ARG A 178 -7.66 -19.84 -2.32
N LYS A 179 -7.07 -19.85 -3.51
CA LYS A 179 -7.33 -18.87 -4.57
C LYS A 179 -7.13 -17.42 -4.13
N ILE A 180 -6.38 -17.19 -3.04
CA ILE A 180 -6.02 -15.85 -2.60
C ILE A 180 -4.88 -15.35 -3.48
N ARG A 181 -5.12 -14.26 -4.18
CA ARG A 181 -4.15 -13.65 -5.10
C ARG A 181 -3.26 -12.68 -4.34
N VAL A 182 -1.96 -12.69 -4.64
CA VAL A 182 -1.00 -11.77 -4.03
C VAL A 182 -0.19 -11.10 -5.14
N ASN A 183 -0.33 -9.79 -5.28
CA ASN A 183 0.37 -9.01 -6.30
C ASN A 183 1.01 -7.77 -5.70
N ALA A 184 1.90 -7.12 -6.44
CA ALA A 184 2.50 -5.87 -6.00
C ALA A 184 2.32 -4.75 -7.04
N ILE A 185 2.10 -3.54 -6.56
CA ILE A 185 2.24 -2.30 -7.33
C ILE A 185 3.60 -1.72 -6.98
N LYS A 186 4.36 -1.32 -8.00
CA LYS A 186 5.68 -0.66 -7.87
C LYS A 186 5.59 0.76 -8.43
N PRO A 187 5.16 1.75 -7.61
CA PRO A 187 5.10 3.13 -8.04
C PRO A 187 6.50 3.70 -8.30
N GLY A 188 6.60 4.62 -9.27
CA GLY A 188 7.68 5.58 -9.36
C GLY A 188 7.53 6.67 -8.30
N VAL A 189 8.11 7.84 -8.57
CA VAL A 189 7.90 9.01 -7.70
C VAL A 189 6.50 9.57 -7.94
N VAL A 190 5.69 9.54 -6.89
CA VAL A 190 4.31 10.03 -6.90
C VAL A 190 4.22 11.24 -5.98
N ASP A 191 3.68 12.33 -6.50
CA ASP A 191 3.43 13.54 -5.73
C ASP A 191 2.39 13.27 -4.65
N THR A 192 2.84 13.35 -3.40
CA THR A 192 2.05 13.11 -2.20
C THR A 192 2.54 14.01 -1.08
N GLU A 193 1.69 14.27 -0.10
CA GLU A 193 2.05 15.06 1.09
C GLU A 193 3.36 14.59 1.75
N GLY A 194 3.66 13.29 1.72
CA GLY A 194 4.91 12.75 2.26
C GLY A 194 6.14 13.12 1.42
N VAL A 195 6.01 13.16 0.10
CA VAL A 195 7.08 13.56 -0.82
C VAL A 195 7.31 15.07 -0.72
N GLU A 196 6.24 15.86 -0.63
CA GLU A 196 6.33 17.32 -0.40
C GLU A 196 7.00 17.65 0.93
N ALA A 197 6.56 17.01 2.03
CA ALA A 197 7.13 17.21 3.37
C ALA A 197 8.61 16.80 3.46
N GLY A 198 9.06 15.87 2.62
CA GLY A 198 10.47 15.46 2.50
C GLY A 198 11.36 16.48 1.76
N GLY A 199 10.78 17.54 1.19
CA GLY A 199 11.53 18.58 0.46
C GLY A 199 12.11 18.11 -0.89
N PHE A 200 11.74 16.93 -1.37
CA PHE A 200 12.28 16.38 -2.62
C PHE A 200 11.90 17.19 -3.84
N LEU A 201 10.71 17.78 -3.86
CA LEU A 201 10.21 18.55 -5.00
C LEU A 201 10.85 19.94 -5.11
N GLN A 202 11.30 20.51 -3.99
CA GLN A 202 11.96 21.81 -3.93
C GLN A 202 13.48 21.73 -4.19
N SER A 203 14.03 20.53 -4.23
CA SER A 203 15.44 20.27 -4.57
C SER A 203 15.61 20.01 -6.07
N ASP A 204 16.86 19.91 -6.54
CA ASP A 204 17.20 19.52 -7.92
C ASP A 204 16.71 18.10 -8.28
N PHE A 205 16.30 17.32 -7.29
CA PHE A 205 15.82 15.95 -7.47
C PHE A 205 14.47 15.91 -8.24
N GLY A 206 13.53 16.79 -7.94
CA GLY A 206 12.24 16.84 -8.64
C GLY A 206 12.38 17.06 -10.16
N PRO A 207 13.02 18.16 -10.61
CA PRO A 207 13.31 18.40 -12.02
C PRO A 207 14.10 17.27 -12.69
N MET A 208 15.07 16.68 -11.99
CA MET A 208 15.86 15.55 -12.49
C MET A 208 14.96 14.34 -12.79
N ILE A 209 14.12 13.92 -11.86
CA ILE A 209 13.20 12.80 -12.03
C ILE A 209 12.22 13.06 -13.17
N ILE A 210 11.65 14.26 -13.25
CA ILE A 210 10.76 14.65 -14.35
C ILE A 210 11.47 14.53 -15.70
N SER A 211 12.73 14.97 -15.77
CA SER A 211 13.54 14.91 -17.02
C SER A 211 13.84 13.46 -17.44
N GLN A 212 14.00 12.55 -16.49
CA GLN A 212 14.26 11.13 -16.71
C GLN A 212 12.98 10.30 -16.92
N THR A 213 11.82 10.85 -16.57
CA THR A 213 10.54 10.19 -16.77
C THR A 213 10.05 10.41 -18.21
N PRO A 214 9.83 9.35 -19.02
CA PRO A 214 9.34 9.48 -20.39
C PRO A 214 8.06 10.30 -20.52
N LEU A 215 7.09 10.15 -19.59
CA LEU A 215 5.85 10.94 -19.57
C LEU A 215 6.03 12.38 -19.05
N ARG A 216 7.28 12.81 -18.73
CA ARG A 216 7.66 14.19 -18.40
C ARG A 216 6.89 14.81 -17.23
N ARG A 217 6.44 14.01 -16.29
CA ARG A 217 5.83 14.46 -15.05
C ARG A 217 6.05 13.46 -13.92
N LEU A 218 5.83 13.90 -12.70
CA LEU A 218 5.65 12.98 -11.58
C LEU A 218 4.30 12.25 -11.71
N GLY A 219 4.18 11.08 -11.07
CA GLY A 219 2.89 10.46 -10.87
C GLY A 219 2.03 11.24 -9.89
N VAL A 220 0.73 11.07 -9.97
CA VAL A 220 -0.23 11.50 -8.94
C VAL A 220 -0.93 10.26 -8.37
N PRO A 221 -1.56 10.32 -7.20
CA PRO A 221 -2.25 9.17 -6.62
C PRO A 221 -3.23 8.49 -7.58
N ASP A 222 -3.91 9.26 -8.43
CA ASP A 222 -4.85 8.76 -9.44
C ASP A 222 -4.19 7.96 -10.58
N ASP A 223 -2.88 8.06 -10.76
CA ASP A 223 -2.15 7.16 -11.67
C ASP A 223 -1.98 5.75 -11.08
N ILE A 224 -2.12 5.60 -9.77
CA ILE A 224 -1.88 4.35 -9.04
C ILE A 224 -3.19 3.65 -8.65
N THR A 225 -4.19 4.42 -8.19
CA THR A 225 -5.43 3.86 -7.65
C THR A 225 -6.21 2.97 -8.61
N PRO A 226 -6.25 3.19 -9.95
CA PRO A 226 -6.93 2.29 -10.88
C PRO A 226 -6.33 0.88 -10.91
N ALA A 227 -5.01 0.75 -10.80
CA ALA A 227 -4.35 -0.54 -10.74
C ALA A 227 -4.63 -1.26 -9.40
N ALA A 228 -4.70 -0.51 -8.30
CA ALA A 228 -5.11 -1.07 -7.01
C ALA A 228 -6.54 -1.62 -7.07
N VAL A 229 -7.47 -0.91 -7.69
CA VAL A 229 -8.85 -1.39 -7.92
C VAL A 229 -8.86 -2.64 -8.80
N TYR A 230 -8.12 -2.64 -9.92
CA TYR A 230 -8.01 -3.83 -10.78
C TYR A 230 -7.51 -5.05 -10.00
N LEU A 231 -6.43 -4.93 -9.27
CA LEU A 231 -5.85 -6.04 -8.50
C LEU A 231 -6.76 -6.49 -7.34
N ALA A 232 -7.54 -5.60 -6.77
CA ALA A 232 -8.51 -5.89 -5.71
C ALA A 232 -9.80 -6.54 -6.25
N SER A 233 -10.15 -6.30 -7.51
CA SER A 233 -11.40 -6.76 -8.12
C SER A 233 -11.29 -8.17 -8.72
N ASP A 234 -12.43 -8.75 -9.08
CA ASP A 234 -12.53 -10.06 -9.74
C ASP A 234 -11.98 -10.03 -11.19
N GLU A 235 -11.79 -8.84 -11.79
CA GLU A 235 -11.18 -8.68 -13.10
C GLU A 235 -9.75 -9.22 -13.17
N SER A 236 -9.03 -9.24 -12.03
CA SER A 236 -7.68 -9.79 -11.91
C SER A 236 -7.66 -11.26 -11.46
N SER A 237 -8.73 -12.03 -11.71
CA SER A 237 -8.87 -13.44 -11.28
C SER A 237 -7.76 -14.36 -11.79
N TRP A 238 -7.08 -14.01 -12.89
CA TRP A 238 -5.93 -14.75 -13.45
C TRP A 238 -4.58 -14.05 -13.23
N THR A 239 -4.50 -13.18 -12.20
CA THR A 239 -3.30 -12.38 -11.92
C THR A 239 -2.85 -12.63 -10.48
N THR A 240 -1.73 -13.34 -10.30
CA THR A 240 -1.10 -13.56 -8.98
C THR A 240 0.41 -13.68 -9.14
N GLY A 241 1.18 -13.21 -8.16
CA GLY A 241 2.65 -13.17 -8.18
C GLY A 241 3.23 -12.06 -9.06
N GLU A 242 2.41 -11.15 -9.57
CA GLU A 242 2.77 -10.16 -10.58
C GLU A 242 3.15 -8.80 -9.98
N PHE A 243 3.91 -8.02 -10.77
CA PHE A 243 4.44 -6.71 -10.40
C PHE A 243 4.00 -5.66 -11.41
N PHE A 244 3.15 -4.74 -10.98
CA PHE A 244 2.64 -3.64 -11.78
C PHE A 244 3.53 -2.41 -11.60
N VAL A 245 4.41 -2.15 -12.55
CA VAL A 245 5.31 -0.99 -12.54
C VAL A 245 4.58 0.24 -13.09
N LEU A 246 4.34 1.23 -12.25
CA LEU A 246 3.61 2.45 -12.58
C LEU A 246 4.51 3.66 -12.31
N SER A 247 5.30 4.06 -13.29
CA SER A 247 6.39 5.03 -13.13
C SER A 247 6.47 6.09 -14.23
N GLY A 248 5.48 6.18 -15.11
CA GLY A 248 5.58 7.03 -16.30
C GLY A 248 6.72 6.64 -17.24
N GLY A 249 7.22 5.38 -17.11
CA GLY A 249 8.34 4.85 -17.90
C GLY A 249 9.73 5.05 -17.27
N HIS A 250 9.84 5.71 -16.12
CA HIS A 250 11.11 5.85 -15.38
C HIS A 250 11.58 4.49 -14.87
N ARG A 251 12.83 4.13 -15.26
CA ARG A 251 13.47 2.84 -14.93
C ARG A 251 14.97 3.01 -14.71
#